data_cf7dfd1f41821c02e592296f40576595
#
_entry.id   cf7dfd1f41821c02e592296f40576595
#
_cell.length_a   1.000
_cell.length_b   1.000
_cell.length_c   1.000
_cell.angle_alpha   90.00
_cell.angle_beta   90.00
_cell.angle_gamma   90.00
#
_symmetry.space_group_name_H-M   'P 1'
#
loop_
_entity.id
_entity.type
_entity.pdbx_description
1 polymer ?
#
loop_
_entity_poly.entity_id
_entity_poly.type
_entity_poly.pdbx_seq_one_letter_code
_entity_poly.pdbx_strand_id
1 'polypeptide(L)'
;ECGSPTCMAFAMKVAQGAVPIEKCPYMSEDALATLSEATAPLMKTLEVGTGDNAHKLGGETVLFRHEKTLVNKNLFAGLLCSKMTDEEIDAKIADFEKVDYERIGEREYVELLYLHYAGNGADKYTALVEKAVKANRALVLDCGDAEVAKAALAICKDLKPILNGANKDNLDAMNAVATEAGVVLG
;
A
#
# COMPACT_ATOMS: atom_id res chain seq x y z
N GLU A 1 34.68 9.68 5.48
CA GLU A 1 33.86 10.14 4.37
C GLU A 1 32.70 9.17 4.11
N CYS A 2 32.76 8.09 3.30
CA CYS A 2 31.64 7.15 3.12
C CYS A 2 31.57 6.02 4.20
N GLY A 3 32.49 6.01 5.19
CA GLY A 3 32.52 5.02 6.27
C GLY A 3 33.02 3.61 5.84
N SER A 4 33.64 3.51 4.68
CA SER A 4 34.24 2.27 4.19
C SER A 4 35.74 2.43 3.94
N PRO A 5 36.57 1.41 4.22
CA PRO A 5 38.02 1.52 4.10
C PRO A 5 38.52 1.64 2.65
N THR A 6 37.76 1.12 1.69
CA THR A 6 38.04 1.21 0.25
C THR A 6 36.76 1.37 -0.56
N CYS A 7 36.86 1.91 -1.80
CA CYS A 7 35.69 2.01 -2.71
C CYS A 7 35.13 0.62 -3.06
N MET A 8 35.97 -0.41 -3.15
CA MET A 8 35.50 -1.78 -3.38
C MET A 8 34.65 -2.30 -2.21
N ALA A 9 35.07 -2.07 -0.97
CA ALA A 9 34.32 -2.45 0.21
C ALA A 9 32.99 -1.66 0.31
N PHE A 10 32.97 -0.40 -0.13
CA PHE A 10 31.74 0.38 -0.25
C PHE A 10 30.80 -0.20 -1.30
N ALA A 11 31.32 -0.48 -2.51
CA ALA A 11 30.52 -1.07 -3.60
C ALA A 11 29.92 -2.41 -3.20
N MET A 12 30.64 -3.27 -2.49
CA MET A 12 30.10 -4.54 -1.97
C MET A 12 28.96 -4.33 -0.96
N LYS A 13 29.09 -3.35 -0.07
CA LYS A 13 28.02 -3.01 0.89
C LYS A 13 26.77 -2.44 0.21
N VAL A 14 26.96 -1.62 -0.84
CA VAL A 14 25.85 -1.11 -1.65
C VAL A 14 25.17 -2.25 -2.40
N ALA A 15 25.93 -3.16 -3.02
CA ALA A 15 25.37 -4.32 -3.72
C ALA A 15 24.59 -5.27 -2.78
N GLN A 16 24.94 -5.31 -1.48
CA GLN A 16 24.24 -6.06 -0.44
C GLN A 16 23.06 -5.30 0.18
N GLY A 17 22.81 -4.04 -0.24
CA GLY A 17 21.77 -3.20 0.35
C GLY A 17 22.08 -2.70 1.77
N ALA A 18 23.29 -2.92 2.28
CA ALA A 18 23.68 -2.54 3.64
C ALA A 18 23.97 -1.04 3.80
N VAL A 19 24.29 -0.35 2.72
CA VAL A 19 24.57 1.09 2.70
C VAL A 19 23.96 1.71 1.44
N PRO A 20 23.24 2.83 1.55
CA PRO A 20 22.71 3.54 0.39
C PRO A 20 23.87 4.17 -0.42
N ILE A 21 23.70 4.19 -1.74
CA ILE A 21 24.73 4.67 -2.68
C ILE A 21 25.00 6.17 -2.55
N GLU A 22 24.02 6.94 -2.08
CA GLU A 22 24.09 8.40 -1.86
C GLU A 22 25.11 8.80 -0.81
N LYS A 23 25.58 7.84 0.00
CA LYS A 23 26.68 8.07 0.96
C LYS A 23 28.05 8.28 0.31
N CYS A 24 28.19 8.05 -1.00
CA CYS A 24 29.43 8.31 -1.72
C CYS A 24 29.55 9.81 -2.09
N PRO A 25 30.48 10.57 -1.50
CA PRO A 25 30.60 12.02 -1.79
C PRO A 25 31.26 12.33 -3.15
N TYR A 26 31.75 11.31 -3.86
CA TYR A 26 32.45 11.46 -5.13
C TYR A 26 31.66 10.99 -6.35
N MET A 27 30.39 10.67 -6.17
CA MET A 27 29.55 10.19 -7.25
C MET A 27 28.83 11.36 -7.94
N SER A 28 28.80 11.35 -9.28
CA SER A 28 28.04 12.35 -10.04
C SER A 28 26.55 12.11 -9.91
N GLU A 29 25.74 13.14 -10.09
CA GLU A 29 24.27 13.05 -10.04
C GLU A 29 23.72 12.05 -11.07
N ASP A 30 24.29 12.04 -12.30
CA ASP A 30 23.89 11.10 -13.35
C ASP A 30 24.21 9.64 -12.98
N ALA A 31 25.38 9.41 -12.36
CA ALA A 31 25.76 8.08 -11.89
C ALA A 31 24.89 7.64 -10.69
N LEU A 32 24.53 8.55 -9.80
CA LEU A 32 23.60 8.29 -8.71
C LEU A 32 22.23 7.89 -9.24
N ALA A 33 21.68 8.64 -10.20
CA ALA A 33 20.37 8.33 -10.78
C ALA A 33 20.36 6.95 -11.44
N THR A 34 21.37 6.65 -12.29
CA THR A 34 21.46 5.37 -13.00
C THR A 34 21.64 4.19 -12.05
N LEU A 35 22.50 4.33 -11.03
CA LEU A 35 22.80 3.23 -10.10
C LEU A 35 21.70 3.06 -9.05
N SER A 36 21.05 4.13 -8.59
CA SER A 36 19.92 4.03 -7.68
C SER A 36 18.74 3.31 -8.32
N GLU A 37 18.46 3.57 -9.61
CA GLU A 37 17.45 2.85 -10.37
C GLU A 37 17.80 1.37 -10.55
N ALA A 38 19.06 1.06 -10.85
CA ALA A 38 19.54 -0.33 -11.01
C ALA A 38 19.58 -1.12 -9.69
N THR A 39 19.76 -0.45 -8.56
CA THR A 39 19.81 -1.08 -7.22
C THR A 39 18.49 -1.01 -6.47
N ALA A 40 17.46 -0.33 -7.01
CA ALA A 40 16.15 -0.25 -6.39
C ALA A 40 15.56 -1.66 -6.22
N PRO A 41 15.01 -2.01 -5.05
CA PRO A 41 14.35 -3.28 -4.85
C PRO A 41 13.18 -3.41 -5.83
N LEU A 42 13.04 -4.58 -6.47
CA LEU A 42 11.95 -4.87 -7.40
C LEU A 42 10.58 -4.74 -6.71
N MET A 43 10.53 -5.10 -5.43
CA MET A 43 9.34 -4.96 -4.61
C MET A 43 9.59 -3.93 -3.50
N LYS A 44 9.01 -2.75 -3.66
CA LYS A 44 9.07 -1.69 -2.67
C LYS A 44 8.22 -2.02 -1.44
N THR A 45 8.64 -1.53 -0.27
CA THR A 45 7.77 -1.50 0.89
C THR A 45 6.82 -0.32 0.76
N LEU A 46 5.53 -0.59 0.89
CA LEU A 46 4.46 0.40 0.88
C LEU A 46 3.88 0.54 2.28
N GLU A 47 3.47 1.74 2.65
CA GLU A 47 2.76 2.01 3.89
C GLU A 47 1.31 2.39 3.57
N VAL A 48 0.37 1.72 4.21
CA VAL A 48 -1.08 1.95 4.07
C VAL A 48 -1.70 2.14 5.44
N GLY A 49 -2.74 2.95 5.51
CA GLY A 49 -3.33 3.30 6.80
C GLY A 49 -2.55 4.37 7.55
N THR A 50 -3.03 4.74 8.71
CA THR A 50 -2.44 5.76 9.59
C THR A 50 -2.59 5.39 11.06
N GLY A 51 -1.71 5.94 11.92
CA GLY A 51 -1.75 5.69 13.36
C GLY A 51 -1.61 4.20 13.70
N ASP A 52 -2.52 3.70 14.54
CA ASP A 52 -2.53 2.29 14.97
C ASP A 52 -2.93 1.31 13.85
N ASN A 53 -3.50 1.82 12.75
CA ASN A 53 -3.86 1.05 11.56
C ASN A 53 -2.86 1.24 10.40
N ALA A 54 -1.65 1.72 10.69
CA ALA A 54 -0.59 1.81 9.70
C ALA A 54 0.05 0.43 9.51
N HIS A 55 0.03 -0.07 8.27
CA HIS A 55 0.58 -1.37 7.91
C HIS A 55 1.63 -1.22 6.82
N LYS A 56 2.65 -2.08 6.87
CA LYS A 56 3.65 -2.19 5.81
C LYS A 56 3.35 -3.39 4.95
N LEU A 57 3.36 -3.17 3.64
CA LEU A 57 3.13 -4.18 2.60
C LEU A 57 4.36 -4.32 1.71
N GLY A 58 4.54 -5.50 1.13
CA GLY A 58 5.61 -5.76 0.20
C GLY A 58 6.99 -5.78 0.87
N GLY A 59 7.99 -5.26 0.16
CA GLY A 59 9.38 -5.42 0.53
C GLY A 59 9.88 -6.84 0.27
N GLU A 60 11.15 -6.97 -0.08
CA GLU A 60 11.78 -8.28 -0.28
C GLU A 60 13.17 -8.31 0.34
N THR A 61 13.55 -9.45 0.88
CA THR A 61 14.94 -9.78 1.18
C THR A 61 15.40 -10.90 0.26
N VAL A 62 16.57 -10.73 -0.33
CA VAL A 62 17.24 -11.76 -1.11
C VAL A 62 18.52 -12.12 -0.37
N LEU A 63 18.45 -13.17 0.46
CA LEU A 63 19.66 -13.72 1.10
C LEU A 63 20.49 -14.53 0.11
N PHE A 64 19.82 -15.33 -0.71
CA PHE A 64 20.41 -16.07 -1.81
C PHE A 64 19.53 -15.93 -3.05
N ARG A 65 20.13 -16.09 -4.23
CA ARG A 65 19.47 -15.89 -5.53
C ARG A 65 18.14 -16.66 -5.71
N HIS A 66 17.98 -17.77 -5.01
CA HIS A 66 16.80 -18.63 -5.07
C HIS A 66 15.85 -18.51 -3.86
N GLU A 67 16.18 -17.66 -2.88
CA GLU A 67 15.39 -17.45 -1.67
C GLU A 67 14.87 -16.01 -1.62
N LYS A 68 13.85 -15.72 -2.42
CA LYS A 68 13.10 -14.49 -2.31
C LYS A 68 12.05 -14.63 -1.20
N THR A 69 12.15 -13.81 -0.17
CA THR A 69 11.21 -13.81 0.93
C THR A 69 10.57 -12.43 1.07
N LEU A 70 9.26 -12.38 1.21
CA LEU A 70 8.56 -11.15 1.56
C LEU A 70 8.92 -10.76 3.00
N VAL A 71 9.25 -9.48 3.20
CA VAL A 71 9.66 -8.97 4.51
C VAL A 71 8.46 -8.78 5.43
N ASN A 72 7.35 -8.28 4.87
CA ASN A 72 6.16 -7.99 5.62
C ASN A 72 5.13 -9.10 5.46
N LYS A 73 4.39 -9.38 6.54
CA LYS A 73 3.32 -10.39 6.53
C LYS A 73 2.18 -9.98 5.60
N ASN A 74 1.42 -10.95 5.14
CA ASN A 74 0.19 -10.71 4.41
C ASN A 74 -0.87 -10.15 5.37
N LEU A 75 -1.71 -9.27 4.88
CA LEU A 75 -2.82 -8.67 5.62
C LEU A 75 -4.14 -9.27 5.15
N PHE A 76 -5.11 -9.38 6.07
CA PHE A 76 -6.45 -9.83 5.77
C PHE A 76 -7.36 -8.63 5.47
N ALA A 77 -8.11 -8.74 4.36
CA ALA A 77 -9.05 -7.71 3.92
C ALA A 77 -10.49 -8.23 3.96
N GLY A 78 -11.36 -7.53 4.66
CA GLY A 78 -12.79 -7.77 4.67
C GLY A 78 -13.47 -7.10 3.47
N LEU A 79 -14.18 -7.87 2.64
CA LEU A 79 -14.87 -7.37 1.44
C LEU A 79 -16.22 -6.75 1.76
N LEU A 80 -16.40 -5.48 1.39
CA LEU A 80 -17.67 -4.77 1.33
C LEU A 80 -17.95 -4.33 -0.11
N CYS A 81 -19.22 -4.39 -0.54
CA CYS A 81 -19.62 -4.05 -1.90
C CYS A 81 -20.68 -2.96 -1.87
N SER A 82 -20.61 -2.00 -2.81
CA SER A 82 -21.59 -0.90 -2.92
C SER A 82 -23.03 -1.34 -3.24
N LYS A 83 -23.24 -2.60 -3.64
CA LYS A 83 -24.58 -3.20 -3.84
C LYS A 83 -25.25 -3.68 -2.56
N MET A 84 -24.50 -3.81 -1.48
CA MET A 84 -25.05 -4.25 -0.20
C MET A 84 -25.98 -3.19 0.41
N THR A 85 -26.93 -3.63 1.18
CA THR A 85 -27.75 -2.72 1.98
C THR A 85 -26.97 -2.19 3.17
N ASP A 86 -27.46 -1.14 3.78
CA ASP A 86 -26.82 -0.52 4.93
C ASP A 86 -26.74 -1.49 6.12
N GLU A 87 -27.77 -2.31 6.31
CA GLU A 87 -27.83 -3.32 7.37
C GLU A 87 -26.82 -4.45 7.13
N GLU A 88 -26.64 -4.86 5.87
CA GLU A 88 -25.66 -5.88 5.49
C GLU A 88 -24.22 -5.38 5.70
N ILE A 89 -23.96 -4.11 5.36
CA ILE A 89 -22.66 -3.49 5.57
C ILE A 89 -22.34 -3.43 7.07
N ASP A 90 -23.27 -2.91 7.87
CA ASP A 90 -23.10 -2.75 9.31
C ASP A 90 -22.93 -4.13 10.00
N ALA A 91 -23.70 -5.15 9.59
CA ALA A 91 -23.55 -6.50 10.09
C ALA A 91 -22.18 -7.10 9.76
N LYS A 92 -21.71 -6.93 8.52
CA LYS A 92 -20.35 -7.42 8.13
C LYS A 92 -19.24 -6.70 8.88
N ILE A 93 -19.32 -5.39 9.06
CA ILE A 93 -18.33 -4.64 9.84
C ILE A 93 -18.29 -5.18 11.27
N ALA A 94 -19.47 -5.38 11.90
CA ALA A 94 -19.55 -5.96 13.23
C ALA A 94 -18.99 -7.39 13.31
N ASP A 95 -19.14 -8.21 12.24
CA ASP A 95 -18.56 -9.54 12.18
C ASP A 95 -17.03 -9.47 12.02
N PHE A 96 -16.49 -8.54 11.25
CA PHE A 96 -15.04 -8.33 11.15
C PHE A 96 -14.42 -7.87 12.47
N GLU A 97 -15.13 -7.06 13.24
CA GLU A 97 -14.69 -6.63 14.58
C GLU A 97 -14.63 -7.79 15.59
N LYS A 98 -15.48 -8.82 15.44
CA LYS A 98 -15.43 -10.02 16.28
C LYS A 98 -14.23 -10.90 15.99
N VAL A 99 -13.65 -10.81 14.80
CA VAL A 99 -12.42 -11.51 14.43
C VAL A 99 -11.24 -10.73 14.98
N ASP A 100 -10.93 -10.92 16.24
CA ASP A 100 -9.80 -10.31 16.95
C ASP A 100 -9.39 -11.27 18.07
N TYR A 101 -8.35 -12.06 17.81
CA TYR A 101 -7.84 -13.05 18.75
C TYR A 101 -6.33 -13.20 18.64
N GLU A 102 -5.72 -13.70 19.69
CA GLU A 102 -4.30 -14.02 19.71
C GLU A 102 -4.07 -15.49 19.39
N ARG A 103 -3.15 -15.79 18.46
CA ARG A 103 -2.71 -17.13 18.12
C ARG A 103 -1.18 -17.18 18.03
N ILE A 104 -0.58 -18.05 18.83
CA ILE A 104 0.88 -18.28 18.88
C ILE A 104 1.66 -16.95 19.12
N GLY A 105 1.12 -16.04 19.94
CA GLY A 105 1.74 -14.78 20.28
C GLY A 105 1.57 -13.68 19.19
N GLU A 106 0.76 -13.92 18.17
CA GLU A 106 0.40 -12.93 17.15
C GLU A 106 -1.10 -12.63 17.21
N ARG A 107 -1.43 -11.34 17.07
CA ARG A 107 -2.81 -10.89 16.96
C ARG A 107 -3.30 -11.11 15.53
N GLU A 108 -4.40 -11.82 15.40
CA GLU A 108 -5.09 -12.09 14.14
C GLU A 108 -6.41 -11.32 14.11
N TYR A 109 -6.57 -10.45 13.14
CA TYR A 109 -7.76 -9.62 12.97
C TYR A 109 -7.89 -9.19 11.50
N VAL A 110 -9.00 -8.57 11.13
CA VAL A 110 -9.19 -7.99 9.80
C VAL A 110 -8.52 -6.62 9.78
N GLU A 111 -7.36 -6.51 9.14
CA GLU A 111 -6.56 -5.29 9.10
C GLU A 111 -7.09 -4.27 8.10
N LEU A 112 -7.65 -4.75 6.99
CA LEU A 112 -8.09 -3.93 5.86
C LEU A 112 -9.58 -4.08 5.58
N LEU A 113 -10.22 -3.04 5.09
CA LEU A 113 -11.53 -3.12 4.45
C LEU A 113 -11.37 -2.90 2.94
N TYR A 114 -11.78 -3.89 2.16
CA TYR A 114 -11.77 -3.85 0.70
C TYR A 114 -13.13 -3.40 0.20
N LEU A 115 -13.21 -2.21 -0.39
CA LEU A 115 -14.44 -1.55 -0.80
C LEU A 115 -14.62 -1.65 -2.31
N HIS A 116 -15.48 -2.58 -2.74
CA HIS A 116 -15.74 -2.83 -4.15
C HIS A 116 -16.83 -1.92 -4.71
N TYR A 117 -16.50 -1.18 -5.78
CA TYR A 117 -17.47 -0.41 -6.57
C TYR A 117 -18.10 -1.29 -7.64
N ALA A 118 -19.39 -1.50 -7.54
CA ALA A 118 -20.13 -2.39 -8.43
C ALA A 118 -20.85 -1.68 -9.60
N GLY A 119 -20.50 -0.41 -9.89
CA GLY A 119 -21.09 0.36 -10.99
C GLY A 119 -22.50 0.87 -10.72
N ASN A 120 -22.92 0.98 -9.46
CA ASN A 120 -24.29 1.33 -9.07
C ASN A 120 -24.49 2.79 -8.60
N GLY A 121 -23.58 3.68 -9.01
CA GLY A 121 -23.59 5.11 -8.74
C GLY A 121 -22.59 5.56 -7.68
N ALA A 122 -22.01 6.73 -7.89
CA ALA A 122 -21.00 7.33 -7.02
C ALA A 122 -21.52 7.53 -5.59
N ASP A 123 -22.77 7.98 -5.44
CA ASP A 123 -23.37 8.27 -4.14
C ASP A 123 -23.42 7.05 -3.22
N LYS A 124 -23.73 5.86 -3.79
CA LYS A 124 -23.72 4.61 -3.02
C LYS A 124 -22.33 4.17 -2.61
N TYR A 125 -21.35 4.43 -3.47
CA TYR A 125 -19.97 4.08 -3.16
C TYR A 125 -19.38 5.03 -2.11
N THR A 126 -19.62 6.33 -2.23
CA THR A 126 -19.18 7.30 -1.21
C THR A 126 -19.83 7.06 0.15
N ALA A 127 -21.10 6.70 0.19
CA ALA A 127 -21.80 6.31 1.43
C ALA A 127 -21.15 5.06 2.07
N LEU A 128 -20.76 4.06 1.25
CA LEU A 128 -20.00 2.89 1.72
C LEU A 128 -18.65 3.31 2.31
N VAL A 129 -17.92 4.21 1.65
CA VAL A 129 -16.63 4.71 2.14
C VAL A 129 -16.80 5.46 3.46
N GLU A 130 -17.81 6.32 3.62
CA GLU A 130 -18.11 7.02 4.86
C GLU A 130 -18.38 6.08 6.05
N LYS A 131 -19.07 4.97 5.79
CA LYS A 131 -19.29 3.91 6.80
C LYS A 131 -17.99 3.19 7.15
N ALA A 132 -17.22 2.82 6.13
CA ALA A 132 -15.95 2.11 6.31
C ALA A 132 -14.91 2.93 7.08
N VAL A 133 -14.85 4.24 6.88
CA VAL A 133 -13.97 5.16 7.63
C VAL A 133 -14.24 5.08 9.14
N LYS A 134 -15.50 4.91 9.56
CA LYS A 134 -15.88 4.82 10.98
C LYS A 134 -15.42 3.54 11.65
N ALA A 135 -15.19 2.48 10.87
CA ALA A 135 -14.72 1.19 11.38
C ALA A 135 -13.23 1.20 11.78
N ASN A 136 -12.51 2.32 11.55
CA ASN A 136 -11.13 2.51 11.95
C ASN A 136 -10.20 1.36 11.51
N ARG A 137 -10.20 1.05 10.22
CA ARG A 137 -9.33 0.08 9.54
C ARG A 137 -8.64 0.75 8.35
N ALA A 138 -7.53 0.19 7.89
CA ALA A 138 -6.94 0.64 6.62
C ALA A 138 -7.86 0.26 5.46
N LEU A 139 -7.87 1.07 4.39
CA LEU A 139 -8.85 0.95 3.31
C LEU A 139 -8.18 0.59 1.98
N VAL A 140 -8.85 -0.27 1.23
CA VAL A 140 -8.57 -0.53 -0.18
C VAL A 140 -9.81 -0.14 -0.98
N LEU A 141 -9.68 0.87 -1.83
CA LEU A 141 -10.74 1.34 -2.72
C LEU A 141 -10.62 0.62 -4.05
N ASP A 142 -11.53 -0.29 -4.34
CA ASP A 142 -11.58 -1.01 -5.62
C ASP A 142 -12.60 -0.33 -6.55
N CYS A 143 -12.10 0.59 -7.35
CA CYS A 143 -12.89 1.39 -8.27
C CYS A 143 -12.09 1.71 -9.53
N GLY A 144 -12.53 1.22 -10.68
CA GLY A 144 -11.91 1.50 -11.98
C GLY A 144 -12.38 2.80 -12.66
N ASP A 145 -13.31 3.55 -12.05
CA ASP A 145 -13.80 4.84 -12.52
C ASP A 145 -13.08 5.98 -11.78
N ALA A 146 -12.32 6.79 -12.51
CA ALA A 146 -11.48 7.84 -11.95
C ALA A 146 -12.27 8.93 -11.22
N GLU A 147 -13.47 9.30 -11.72
CA GLU A 147 -14.29 10.33 -11.09
C GLU A 147 -14.89 9.83 -9.78
N VAL A 148 -15.36 8.59 -9.76
CA VAL A 148 -15.89 7.95 -8.56
C VAL A 148 -14.76 7.73 -7.53
N ALA A 149 -13.58 7.31 -7.99
CA ALA A 149 -12.39 7.16 -7.15
C ALA A 149 -11.96 8.49 -6.52
N LYS A 150 -11.98 9.57 -7.29
CA LYS A 150 -11.68 10.93 -6.79
C LYS A 150 -12.66 11.37 -5.72
N ALA A 151 -13.97 11.13 -5.91
CA ALA A 151 -14.98 11.43 -4.92
C ALA A 151 -14.80 10.62 -3.63
N ALA A 152 -14.48 9.34 -3.73
CA ALA A 152 -14.18 8.47 -2.59
C ALA A 152 -12.92 8.91 -1.83
N LEU A 153 -11.84 9.26 -2.55
CA LEU A 153 -10.60 9.74 -1.96
C LEU A 153 -10.76 11.09 -1.25
N ALA A 154 -11.67 11.96 -1.70
CA ALA A 154 -11.97 13.20 -1.00
C ALA A 154 -12.42 12.96 0.46
N ILE A 155 -13.00 11.79 0.76
CA ILE A 155 -13.46 11.40 2.09
C ILE A 155 -12.33 10.79 2.93
N CYS A 156 -11.45 9.97 2.31
CA CYS A 156 -10.54 9.11 3.07
C CYS A 156 -9.05 9.22 2.70
N LYS A 157 -8.62 10.15 1.85
CA LYS A 157 -7.21 10.31 1.44
C LYS A 157 -6.24 10.44 2.62
N ASP A 158 -6.67 11.14 3.69
CA ASP A 158 -5.83 11.35 4.88
C ASP A 158 -5.56 10.06 5.67
N LEU A 159 -6.33 9.00 5.41
CA LEU A 159 -6.12 7.66 5.95
C LEU A 159 -5.14 6.82 5.12
N LYS A 160 -4.56 7.38 4.05
CA LYS A 160 -3.64 6.70 3.13
C LYS A 160 -4.16 5.35 2.64
N PRO A 161 -5.32 5.32 1.96
CA PRO A 161 -5.86 4.09 1.41
C PRO A 161 -5.01 3.61 0.22
N ILE A 162 -5.23 2.36 -0.20
CA ILE A 162 -4.81 1.88 -1.50
C ILE A 162 -5.94 2.18 -2.50
N LEU A 163 -5.62 2.80 -3.63
CA LEU A 163 -6.53 2.89 -4.77
C LEU A 163 -6.26 1.72 -5.70
N ASN A 164 -7.19 0.78 -5.80
CA ASN A 164 -7.13 -0.39 -6.68
C ASN A 164 -8.12 -0.24 -7.85
N GLY A 165 -7.89 -0.97 -8.92
CA GLY A 165 -8.77 -0.97 -10.09
C GLY A 165 -8.16 -0.32 -11.32
N ALA A 166 -6.86 0.03 -11.28
CA ALA A 166 -6.13 0.46 -12.47
C ALA A 166 -5.97 -0.70 -13.46
N ASN A 167 -6.12 -0.40 -14.73
CA ASN A 167 -5.91 -1.32 -15.84
C ASN A 167 -5.31 -0.56 -17.04
N LYS A 168 -5.04 -1.25 -18.14
CA LYS A 168 -4.40 -0.64 -19.31
C LYS A 168 -5.18 0.54 -19.93
N ASP A 169 -6.50 0.54 -19.78
CA ASP A 169 -7.38 1.53 -20.43
C ASP A 169 -7.56 2.79 -19.59
N ASN A 170 -7.43 2.67 -18.26
CA ASN A 170 -7.65 3.77 -17.32
C ASN A 170 -6.40 4.19 -16.50
N LEU A 171 -5.23 3.59 -16.76
CA LEU A 171 -4.01 3.78 -15.97
C LEU A 171 -3.63 5.25 -15.80
N ASP A 172 -3.63 6.03 -16.88
CA ASP A 172 -3.21 7.43 -16.84
C ASP A 172 -4.15 8.28 -15.96
N ALA A 173 -5.46 8.05 -16.09
CA ALA A 173 -6.46 8.75 -15.30
C ALA A 173 -6.37 8.35 -13.80
N MET A 174 -6.24 7.06 -13.53
CA MET A 174 -6.11 6.54 -12.16
C MET A 174 -4.80 6.99 -11.50
N ASN A 175 -3.70 7.03 -12.26
CA ASN A 175 -2.41 7.52 -11.77
C ASN A 175 -2.45 9.01 -11.44
N ALA A 176 -3.13 9.82 -12.26
CA ALA A 176 -3.33 11.24 -11.96
C ALA A 176 -4.11 11.44 -10.64
N VAL A 177 -5.18 10.69 -10.44
CA VAL A 177 -6.00 10.73 -9.22
C VAL A 177 -5.20 10.27 -7.99
N ALA A 178 -4.46 9.16 -8.10
CA ALA A 178 -3.63 8.64 -7.01
C ALA A 178 -2.50 9.60 -6.63
N THR A 179 -1.86 10.23 -7.63
CA THR A 179 -0.79 11.21 -7.42
C THR A 179 -1.32 12.48 -6.76
N GLU A 180 -2.47 13.01 -7.22
CA GLU A 180 -3.14 14.18 -6.63
C GLU A 180 -3.50 13.93 -5.16
N ALA A 181 -3.95 12.73 -4.84
CA ALA A 181 -4.32 12.33 -3.48
C ALA A 181 -3.14 11.88 -2.61
N GLY A 182 -1.98 11.58 -3.20
CA GLY A 182 -0.79 11.09 -2.50
C GLY A 182 -0.96 9.67 -1.93
N VAL A 183 -1.71 8.81 -2.63
CA VAL A 183 -2.03 7.44 -2.21
C VAL A 183 -1.37 6.39 -3.11
N VAL A 184 -1.30 5.16 -2.62
CA VAL A 184 -0.77 4.01 -3.38
C VAL A 184 -1.77 3.60 -4.45
N LEU A 185 -1.30 3.40 -5.69
CA LEU A 185 -2.07 2.84 -6.81
C LEU A 185 -1.77 1.34 -6.95
N GLY A 186 -2.81 0.52 -7.06
CA GLY A 186 -2.77 -0.92 -7.31
C GLY A 186 -3.45 -1.31 -8.60
#